data_ccb73cf837746145ab66d91fb38d4725
#
_entry.id   ccb73cf837746145ab66d91fb38d4725
#
_cell.length_a   1.000
_cell.length_b   1.000
_cell.length_c   1.000
_cell.angle_alpha   90.00
_cell.angle_beta   90.00
_cell.angle_gamma   90.00
#
_symmetry.space_group_name_H-M   'P 1'
#
loop_
_entity.id
_entity.type
_entity.pdbx_description
1 polymer ?
#
loop_
_entity_poly.entity_id
_entity_poly.type
_entity_poly.pdbx_seq_one_letter_code
_entity_poly.pdbx_strand_id
1 'polypeptide(L)'
;MQLTLKNILPTYFDQNRKQNSGIWGKELCFSNSDLIKIVAPSGTGKTSLIHFLYRLRVDYEGTILYDNKSLNQFSNEEIANLRKNQLSVVLQDMRLFGEQTLFQNLEIKRQLHPFHPPEKIAEMAARLGIAKRLNAPAKNCSYGEQQRAAIIRALLQPFGFLLMDEPFSHLDETNARKAMELILEEVQQRRAGIIFAELERIDFFPATQFIHL
;
A
#
# COMPACT_ATOMS: atom_id res chain seq x y z
N MET A 1 -2.47 15.76 -4.95
CA MET A 1 -1.24 15.22 -4.30
C MET A 1 -0.30 14.70 -5.38
N GLN A 2 0.96 15.05 -5.28
CA GLN A 2 2.02 14.64 -6.20
C GLN A 2 3.13 13.96 -5.39
N LEU A 3 3.65 12.86 -5.92
CA LEU A 3 4.79 12.15 -5.36
C LEU A 3 5.95 12.22 -6.35
N THR A 4 7.08 12.76 -5.92
CA THR A 4 8.28 12.87 -6.76
C THR A 4 9.44 12.12 -6.13
N LEU A 5 10.10 11.31 -6.93
CA LEU A 5 11.31 10.58 -6.57
C LEU A 5 12.48 11.19 -7.36
N LYS A 6 13.56 11.57 -6.66
CA LYS A 6 14.76 12.13 -7.30
C LYS A 6 15.99 11.32 -6.89
N ASN A 7 16.50 10.53 -7.82
CA ASN A 7 17.74 9.77 -7.68
C ASN A 7 17.81 8.88 -6.44
N ILE A 8 16.66 8.31 -6.01
CA ILE A 8 16.62 7.46 -4.81
C ILE A 8 17.36 6.14 -5.06
N LEU A 9 18.14 5.72 -4.07
CA LEU A 9 18.84 4.44 -4.04
C LEU A 9 18.96 3.97 -2.59
N PRO A 10 18.61 2.70 -2.27
CA PRO A 10 18.92 2.15 -0.96
C PRO A 10 20.42 2.23 -0.66
N THR A 11 20.81 2.66 0.55
CA THR A 11 22.23 2.86 0.91
C THR A 11 23.04 1.56 0.90
N TYR A 12 22.37 0.41 0.97
CA TYR A 12 22.97 -0.93 0.92
C TYR A 12 23.00 -1.54 -0.49
N PHE A 13 22.61 -0.79 -1.53
CA PHE A 13 22.68 -1.21 -2.93
C PHE A 13 23.91 -0.66 -3.62
N ASP A 14 24.54 -1.49 -4.48
CA ASP A 14 25.59 -1.05 -5.36
C ASP A 14 25.08 -0.06 -6.41
N GLN A 15 25.91 0.92 -6.79
CA GLN A 15 25.59 1.92 -7.81
C GLN A 15 25.20 1.29 -9.16
N ASN A 16 25.68 0.09 -9.47
CA ASN A 16 25.36 -0.65 -10.69
C ASN A 16 23.86 -1.00 -10.80
N ARG A 17 23.13 -1.06 -9.67
CA ARG A 17 21.69 -1.30 -9.64
C ARG A 17 20.89 -0.21 -10.34
N LYS A 18 21.44 0.99 -10.51
CA LYS A 18 20.80 2.11 -11.23
C LYS A 18 20.66 1.86 -12.73
N GLN A 19 21.53 1.05 -13.32
CA GLN A 19 21.61 0.89 -14.78
C GLN A 19 20.38 0.17 -15.36
N ASN A 20 19.89 -0.84 -14.67
CA ASN A 20 18.78 -1.69 -15.15
C ASN A 20 17.45 -1.42 -14.45
N SER A 21 17.38 -0.41 -13.58
CA SER A 21 16.17 -0.08 -12.83
C SER A 21 15.43 1.10 -13.45
N GLY A 22 14.12 0.99 -13.56
CA GLY A 22 13.25 2.10 -13.91
C GLY A 22 12.97 3.08 -12.75
N ILE A 23 13.47 2.79 -11.53
CA ILE A 23 13.23 3.62 -10.33
C ILE A 23 14.55 4.09 -9.71
N TRP A 24 15.48 3.15 -9.43
CA TRP A 24 16.71 3.51 -8.73
C TRP A 24 17.58 4.46 -9.55
N GLY A 25 17.89 5.61 -8.96
CA GLY A 25 18.69 6.66 -9.62
C GLY A 25 17.94 7.42 -10.70
N LYS A 26 16.61 7.29 -10.82
CA LYS A 26 15.79 8.03 -11.79
C LYS A 26 15.05 9.20 -11.13
N GLU A 27 14.59 10.11 -11.97
CA GLU A 27 13.62 11.14 -11.59
C GLU A 27 12.24 10.73 -12.10
N LEU A 28 11.30 10.53 -11.19
CA LEU A 28 9.93 10.10 -11.47
C LEU A 28 8.96 11.02 -10.74
N CYS A 29 7.84 11.28 -11.39
CA CYS A 29 6.77 12.08 -10.82
C CYS A 29 5.43 11.39 -11.06
N PHE A 30 4.69 11.17 -9.98
CA PHE A 30 3.40 10.50 -9.98
C PHE A 30 2.32 11.42 -9.43
N SER A 31 1.15 11.40 -10.05
CA SER A 31 -0.04 12.10 -9.59
C SER A 31 -0.99 11.13 -8.87
N ASN A 32 -1.90 11.67 -8.07
CA ASN A 32 -2.95 10.88 -7.42
C ASN A 32 -4.03 10.34 -8.38
N SER A 33 -3.82 10.41 -9.69
CA SER A 33 -4.65 9.74 -10.71
C SER A 33 -3.95 8.55 -11.35
N ASP A 34 -2.67 8.32 -11.04
CA ASP A 34 -1.86 7.31 -11.69
C ASP A 34 -2.03 5.93 -11.03
N LEU A 35 -2.18 4.91 -11.87
CA LEU A 35 -2.20 3.51 -11.46
C LEU A 35 -0.87 2.87 -11.89
N ILE A 36 0.10 2.88 -10.98
CA ILE A 36 1.48 2.48 -11.25
C ILE A 36 1.68 1.04 -10.82
N LYS A 37 2.15 0.20 -11.74
CA LYS A 37 2.57 -1.16 -11.45
C LYS A 37 4.09 -1.27 -11.52
N ILE A 38 4.68 -1.76 -10.43
CA ILE A 38 6.10 -2.04 -10.31
C ILE A 38 6.28 -3.55 -10.31
N VAL A 39 6.94 -4.06 -11.34
CA VAL A 39 7.21 -5.49 -11.49
C VAL A 39 8.71 -5.73 -11.32
N ALA A 40 9.05 -6.66 -10.42
CA ALA A 40 10.44 -6.99 -10.21
C ALA A 40 10.63 -8.31 -9.48
N PRO A 41 11.70 -9.05 -9.72
CA PRO A 41 12.07 -10.23 -8.97
C PRO A 41 12.23 -9.98 -7.46
N SER A 42 12.27 -11.05 -6.66
CA SER A 42 12.60 -10.94 -5.25
C SER A 42 14.01 -10.37 -5.06
N GLY A 43 14.20 -9.58 -3.99
CA GLY A 43 15.49 -8.96 -3.65
C GLY A 43 15.88 -7.72 -4.47
N THR A 44 15.03 -7.21 -5.35
CA THR A 44 15.28 -5.98 -6.12
C THR A 44 14.95 -4.70 -5.37
N GLY A 45 14.29 -4.78 -4.19
CA GLY A 45 14.00 -3.64 -3.35
C GLY A 45 12.56 -3.13 -3.37
N LYS A 46 11.58 -3.91 -3.88
CA LYS A 46 10.14 -3.55 -3.88
C LYS A 46 9.65 -3.12 -2.51
N THR A 47 9.82 -3.99 -1.51
CA THR A 47 9.46 -3.71 -0.11
C THR A 47 10.20 -2.48 0.44
N SER A 48 11.49 -2.33 0.10
CA SER A 48 12.26 -1.15 0.51
C SER A 48 11.68 0.13 -0.06
N LEU A 49 11.31 0.13 -1.35
CA LEU A 49 10.65 1.28 -1.97
C LEU A 49 9.36 1.65 -1.24
N ILE A 50 8.45 0.70 -1.04
CA ILE A 50 7.18 0.93 -0.31
C ILE A 50 7.47 1.46 1.11
N HIS A 51 8.47 0.90 1.81
CA HIS A 51 8.86 1.36 3.13
C HIS A 51 9.44 2.77 3.13
N PHE A 52 10.20 3.16 2.10
CA PHE A 52 10.71 4.53 1.95
C PHE A 52 9.57 5.51 1.69
N LEU A 53 8.68 5.19 0.76
CA LEU A 53 7.51 6.02 0.43
C LEU A 53 6.60 6.22 1.66
N TYR A 54 6.37 5.18 2.43
CA TYR A 54 5.57 5.27 3.66
C TYR A 54 6.38 5.77 4.87
N ARG A 55 7.68 6.09 4.72
CA ARG A 55 8.59 6.56 5.79
C ARG A 55 8.78 5.54 6.93
N LEU A 56 8.66 4.23 6.66
CA LEU A 56 9.03 3.17 7.61
C LEU A 56 10.54 2.98 7.71
N ARG A 57 11.27 3.28 6.64
CA ARG A 57 12.73 3.26 6.54
C ARG A 57 13.22 4.56 5.94
N VAL A 58 14.49 4.88 6.21
CA VAL A 58 15.13 6.14 5.80
C VAL A 58 16.54 5.94 5.22
N ASP A 59 16.95 4.70 5.09
CA ASP A 59 18.28 4.28 4.63
C ASP A 59 18.38 4.28 3.10
N TYR A 60 18.16 5.47 2.50
CA TYR A 60 18.28 5.72 1.08
C TYR A 60 18.99 7.05 0.82
N GLU A 61 19.67 7.13 -0.33
CA GLU A 61 20.17 8.37 -0.94
C GLU A 61 19.09 8.97 -1.85
N GLY A 62 19.27 10.26 -2.21
CA GLY A 62 18.31 10.97 -3.05
C GLY A 62 17.18 11.62 -2.26
N THR A 63 16.09 11.96 -2.92
CA THR A 63 14.99 12.73 -2.31
C THR A 63 13.63 12.19 -2.71
N ILE A 64 12.73 12.05 -1.75
CA ILE A 64 11.31 11.78 -1.93
C ILE A 64 10.55 13.04 -1.53
N LEU A 65 9.65 13.53 -2.42
CA LEU A 65 8.84 14.71 -2.14
C LEU A 65 7.36 14.34 -2.22
N TYR A 66 6.59 14.88 -1.28
CA TYR A 66 5.14 14.96 -1.33
C TYR A 66 4.73 16.43 -1.47
N ASP A 67 4.04 16.76 -2.57
CA ASP A 67 3.62 18.14 -2.92
C ASP A 67 4.78 19.14 -2.77
N ASN A 68 5.95 18.83 -3.34
CA ASN A 68 7.19 19.63 -3.31
C ASN A 68 7.90 19.74 -1.94
N LYS A 69 7.37 19.18 -0.86
CA LYS A 69 8.05 19.11 0.44
C LYS A 69 8.84 17.80 0.55
N SER A 70 10.13 17.89 0.86
CA SER A 70 10.97 16.69 1.07
C SER A 70 10.51 15.90 2.29
N LEU A 71 10.35 14.57 2.12
CA LEU A 71 9.92 13.67 3.20
C LEU A 71 10.85 13.71 4.42
N ASN A 72 12.12 14.06 4.22
CA ASN A 72 13.09 14.22 5.32
C ASN A 72 12.89 15.50 6.14
N GLN A 73 12.12 16.46 5.63
CA GLN A 73 11.79 17.71 6.33
C GLN A 73 10.47 17.63 7.11
N PHE A 74 9.76 16.50 7.02
CA PHE A 74 8.54 16.32 7.80
C PHE A 74 8.88 15.99 9.25
N SER A 75 8.22 16.69 10.18
CA SER A 75 8.21 16.29 11.60
C SER A 75 7.48 14.98 11.81
N ASN A 76 7.63 14.36 12.97
CA ASN A 76 6.90 13.13 13.30
C ASN A 76 5.38 13.33 13.27
N GLU A 77 4.90 14.50 13.67
CA GLU A 77 3.47 14.85 13.62
C GLU A 77 2.99 14.98 12.17
N GLU A 78 3.76 15.64 11.31
CA GLU A 78 3.44 15.75 9.88
C GLU A 78 3.44 14.39 9.18
N ILE A 79 4.36 13.48 9.53
CA ILE A 79 4.35 12.10 9.03
C ILE A 79 3.09 11.36 9.52
N ALA A 80 2.71 11.52 10.78
CA ALA A 80 1.49 10.92 11.30
C ALA A 80 0.24 11.43 10.56
N ASN A 81 0.18 12.75 10.30
CA ASN A 81 -0.89 13.37 9.52
C ASN A 81 -0.90 12.91 8.05
N LEU A 82 0.27 12.80 7.41
CA LEU A 82 0.41 12.27 6.05
C LEU A 82 -0.15 10.84 5.96
N ARG A 83 0.23 9.95 6.89
CA ARG A 83 -0.25 8.56 6.97
C ARG A 83 -1.73 8.45 7.35
N LYS A 84 -2.25 9.41 8.10
CA LYS A 84 -3.65 9.45 8.51
C LYS A 84 -4.58 9.88 7.38
N ASN A 85 -4.13 10.82 6.53
CA ASN A 85 -5.01 11.56 5.63
C ASN A 85 -4.69 11.34 4.14
N GLN A 86 -3.45 11.02 3.79
CA GLN A 86 -2.97 11.06 2.41
C GLN A 86 -2.33 9.76 1.92
N LEU A 87 -1.79 8.95 2.83
CA LEU A 87 -1.15 7.69 2.47
C LEU A 87 -1.81 6.52 3.16
N SER A 88 -2.19 5.53 2.39
CA SER A 88 -2.54 4.21 2.92
C SER A 88 -1.59 3.15 2.41
N VAL A 89 -1.46 2.03 3.16
CA VAL A 89 -0.52 0.97 2.78
C VAL A 89 -1.09 -0.42 3.08
N VAL A 90 -0.87 -1.34 2.14
CA VAL A 90 -0.98 -2.79 2.35
C VAL A 90 0.44 -3.34 2.33
N LEU A 91 0.91 -3.83 3.47
CA LEU A 91 2.24 -4.41 3.61
C LEU A 91 2.17 -5.93 3.44
N GLN A 92 3.23 -6.53 2.94
CA GLN A 92 3.34 -7.98 2.76
C GLN A 92 3.18 -8.73 4.09
N ASP A 93 3.74 -8.21 5.19
CA ASP A 93 3.65 -8.79 6.55
C ASP A 93 2.34 -8.45 7.29
N MET A 94 1.37 -7.82 6.61
CA MET A 94 0.03 -7.46 7.06
C MET A 94 -0.04 -6.61 8.33
N ARG A 95 0.81 -6.81 9.33
CA ARG A 95 0.91 -6.08 10.62
C ARG A 95 -0.44 -5.93 11.34
N LEU A 96 -1.15 -7.03 11.50
CA LEU A 96 -2.35 -7.08 12.32
C LEU A 96 -1.96 -7.32 13.80
N PHE A 97 -2.77 -6.77 14.71
CA PHE A 97 -2.69 -7.09 16.12
C PHE A 97 -3.26 -8.49 16.34
N GLY A 98 -2.39 -9.49 16.56
CA GLY A 98 -2.77 -10.90 16.57
C GLY A 98 -3.82 -11.26 17.63
N GLU A 99 -3.74 -10.64 18.82
CA GLU A 99 -4.67 -10.88 19.94
C GLU A 99 -6.02 -10.17 19.77
N GLN A 100 -6.09 -9.16 18.90
CA GLN A 100 -7.31 -8.43 18.59
C GLN A 100 -8.10 -9.16 17.50
N THR A 101 -9.44 -9.03 17.54
CA THR A 101 -10.29 -9.56 16.47
C THR A 101 -10.01 -8.84 15.14
N LEU A 102 -10.40 -9.45 14.00
CA LEU A 102 -10.31 -8.75 12.71
C LEU A 102 -11.12 -7.45 12.75
N PHE A 103 -12.34 -7.47 13.35
CA PHE A 103 -13.14 -6.25 13.49
C PHE A 103 -12.40 -5.14 14.25
N GLN A 104 -11.78 -5.47 15.39
CA GLN A 104 -11.00 -4.50 16.17
C GLN A 104 -9.81 -3.93 15.39
N ASN A 105 -9.09 -4.77 14.62
CA ASN A 105 -8.01 -4.33 13.75
C ASN A 105 -8.48 -3.33 12.68
N LEU A 106 -9.69 -3.51 12.15
CA LEU A 106 -10.30 -2.64 11.16
C LEU A 106 -10.80 -1.34 11.80
N GLU A 107 -11.50 -1.45 12.93
CA GLU A 107 -12.10 -0.32 13.62
C GLU A 107 -11.07 0.65 14.20
N ILE A 108 -9.96 0.16 14.78
CA ILE A 108 -8.84 1.01 15.23
C ILE A 108 -8.39 1.94 14.09
N LYS A 109 -8.23 1.40 12.87
CA LYS A 109 -7.77 2.20 11.74
C LYS A 109 -8.83 3.19 11.27
N ARG A 110 -10.10 2.76 11.20
CA ARG A 110 -11.22 3.62 10.80
C ARG A 110 -11.38 4.81 11.75
N GLN A 111 -11.24 4.59 13.05
CA GLN A 111 -11.44 5.65 14.06
C GLN A 111 -10.36 6.73 14.06
N LEU A 112 -9.18 6.47 13.50
CA LEU A 112 -8.13 7.51 13.40
C LEU A 112 -8.59 8.71 12.56
N HIS A 113 -9.33 8.45 11.47
CA HIS A 113 -9.99 9.45 10.65
C HIS A 113 -11.15 8.78 9.91
N PRO A 114 -12.37 8.84 10.43
CA PRO A 114 -13.53 8.17 9.84
C PRO A 114 -13.82 8.72 8.43
N PHE A 115 -13.54 7.91 7.41
CA PHE A 115 -13.94 8.19 6.03
C PHE A 115 -15.23 7.44 5.68
N HIS A 116 -15.33 6.21 6.18
CA HIS A 116 -16.49 5.36 6.03
C HIS A 116 -17.28 5.20 7.36
N PRO A 117 -18.59 4.98 7.32
CA PRO A 117 -19.36 4.61 8.50
C PRO A 117 -18.98 3.19 8.98
N PRO A 118 -19.29 2.81 10.24
CA PRO A 118 -18.92 1.50 10.79
C PRO A 118 -19.43 0.30 9.99
N GLU A 119 -20.63 0.43 9.40
CA GLU A 119 -21.31 -0.61 8.62
C GLU A 119 -20.49 -1.02 7.38
N LYS A 120 -19.66 -0.13 6.87
CA LYS A 120 -18.79 -0.40 5.71
C LYS A 120 -17.79 -1.52 5.98
N ILE A 121 -17.40 -1.73 7.23
CA ILE A 121 -16.53 -2.86 7.62
C ILE A 121 -17.22 -4.19 7.30
N ALA A 122 -18.49 -4.34 7.70
CA ALA A 122 -19.24 -5.57 7.45
C ALA A 122 -19.49 -5.80 5.96
N GLU A 123 -19.80 -4.72 5.21
CA GLU A 123 -19.99 -4.76 3.75
C GLU A 123 -18.72 -5.25 3.03
N MET A 124 -17.57 -4.61 3.29
CA MET A 124 -16.30 -4.99 2.69
C MET A 124 -15.88 -6.41 3.08
N ALA A 125 -16.10 -6.79 4.34
CA ALA A 125 -15.82 -8.12 4.84
C ALA A 125 -16.69 -9.20 4.16
N ALA A 126 -17.95 -8.90 3.88
CA ALA A 126 -18.85 -9.79 3.15
C ALA A 126 -18.38 -9.96 1.69
N ARG A 127 -18.03 -8.87 1.02
CA ARG A 127 -17.49 -8.88 -0.36
C ARG A 127 -16.23 -9.72 -0.48
N LEU A 128 -15.32 -9.62 0.51
CA LEU A 128 -14.07 -10.40 0.52
C LEU A 128 -14.21 -11.76 1.23
N GLY A 129 -15.43 -12.19 1.60
CA GLY A 129 -15.68 -13.52 2.14
C GLY A 129 -15.13 -13.76 3.55
N ILE A 130 -14.88 -12.70 4.35
CA ILE A 130 -14.36 -12.82 5.72
C ILE A 130 -15.35 -12.35 6.80
N ALA A 131 -16.62 -12.08 6.45
CA ALA A 131 -17.61 -11.57 7.40
C ALA A 131 -17.76 -12.47 8.64
N LYS A 132 -17.76 -13.80 8.46
CA LYS A 132 -17.86 -14.77 9.56
C LYS A 132 -16.64 -14.78 10.49
N ARG A 133 -15.53 -14.18 10.07
CA ARG A 133 -14.25 -14.12 10.80
C ARG A 133 -14.03 -12.81 11.55
N LEU A 134 -14.92 -11.83 11.38
CA LEU A 134 -14.75 -10.51 12.00
C LEU A 134 -14.53 -10.56 13.52
N ASN A 135 -15.19 -11.50 14.21
CA ASN A 135 -15.08 -11.66 15.67
C ASN A 135 -13.97 -12.63 16.08
N ALA A 136 -13.22 -13.22 15.14
CA ALA A 136 -12.10 -14.10 15.45
C ALA A 136 -10.82 -13.27 15.68
N PRO A 137 -9.98 -13.63 16.69
CA PRO A 137 -8.64 -13.06 16.82
C PRO A 137 -7.83 -13.24 15.53
N ALA A 138 -7.07 -12.22 15.14
CA ALA A 138 -6.33 -12.27 13.88
C ALA A 138 -5.35 -13.45 13.79
N LYS A 139 -4.71 -13.82 14.91
CA LYS A 139 -3.81 -14.98 14.98
C LYS A 139 -4.49 -16.31 14.65
N ASN A 140 -5.82 -16.42 14.82
CA ASN A 140 -6.61 -17.62 14.54
C ASN A 140 -7.21 -17.64 13.12
N CYS A 141 -6.89 -16.65 12.31
CA CYS A 141 -7.30 -16.56 10.91
C CYS A 141 -6.20 -17.08 9.98
N SER A 142 -6.60 -17.65 8.85
CA SER A 142 -5.62 -18.03 7.81
C SER A 142 -4.89 -16.81 7.25
N TYR A 143 -3.71 -17.02 6.64
CA TYR A 143 -2.95 -15.92 6.02
C TYR A 143 -3.79 -15.18 4.96
N GLY A 144 -4.56 -15.88 4.15
CA GLY A 144 -5.45 -15.25 3.17
C GLY A 144 -6.60 -14.45 3.81
N GLU A 145 -7.16 -14.89 4.96
CA GLU A 145 -8.14 -14.10 5.72
C GLU A 145 -7.52 -12.84 6.32
N GLN A 146 -6.32 -12.96 6.87
CA GLN A 146 -5.54 -11.84 7.40
C GLN A 146 -5.19 -10.83 6.30
N GLN A 147 -4.81 -11.30 5.13
CA GLN A 147 -4.45 -10.45 3.99
C GLN A 147 -5.66 -9.67 3.48
N ARG A 148 -6.83 -10.32 3.34
CA ARG A 148 -8.08 -9.63 3.01
C ARG A 148 -8.46 -8.59 4.07
N ALA A 149 -8.28 -8.89 5.35
CA ALA A 149 -8.49 -7.91 6.42
C ALA A 149 -7.49 -6.74 6.32
N ALA A 150 -6.22 -6.97 6.02
CA ALA A 150 -5.23 -5.91 5.84
C ALA A 150 -5.58 -5.00 4.64
N ILE A 151 -6.12 -5.55 3.55
CA ILE A 151 -6.64 -4.78 2.42
C ILE A 151 -7.81 -3.90 2.88
N ILE A 152 -8.83 -4.47 3.53
CA ILE A 152 -9.97 -3.69 4.05
C ILE A 152 -9.46 -2.58 4.98
N ARG A 153 -8.56 -2.89 5.91
CA ARG A 153 -7.99 -1.90 6.83
C ARG A 153 -7.38 -0.71 6.10
N ALA A 154 -6.68 -0.95 4.99
CA ALA A 154 -6.08 0.11 4.20
C ALA A 154 -7.14 0.99 3.50
N LEU A 155 -8.30 0.45 3.17
CA LEU A 155 -9.39 1.14 2.48
C LEU A 155 -10.30 1.96 3.41
N LEU A 156 -10.23 1.76 4.73
CA LEU A 156 -11.14 2.41 5.69
C LEU A 156 -10.78 3.86 6.03
N GLN A 157 -9.63 4.34 5.62
CA GLN A 157 -9.19 5.72 5.84
C GLN A 157 -9.21 6.54 4.54
N PRO A 158 -9.14 7.89 4.61
CA PRO A 158 -8.87 8.70 3.43
C PRO A 158 -7.44 8.46 2.95
N PHE A 159 -7.21 8.57 1.64
CA PHE A 159 -5.88 8.56 1.04
C PHE A 159 -5.87 9.21 -0.35
N GLY A 160 -4.74 9.81 -0.71
CA GLY A 160 -4.42 10.28 -2.06
C GLY A 160 -3.55 9.26 -2.81
N PHE A 161 -2.77 8.43 -2.07
CA PHE A 161 -2.07 7.27 -2.61
C PHE A 161 -2.28 6.03 -1.76
N LEU A 162 -2.52 4.90 -2.43
CA LEU A 162 -2.51 3.56 -1.84
C LEU A 162 -1.22 2.85 -2.29
N LEU A 163 -0.36 2.54 -1.32
CA LEU A 163 0.87 1.79 -1.54
C LEU A 163 0.60 0.31 -1.26
N MET A 164 1.01 -0.58 -2.15
CA MET A 164 0.76 -2.01 -2.00
C MET A 164 2.04 -2.81 -2.26
N ASP A 165 2.43 -3.62 -1.30
CA ASP A 165 3.59 -4.51 -1.35
C ASP A 165 3.11 -5.97 -1.36
N GLU A 166 3.11 -6.59 -2.53
CA GLU A 166 2.66 -7.97 -2.77
C GLU A 166 1.32 -8.31 -2.09
N PRO A 167 0.25 -7.49 -2.32
CA PRO A 167 -0.99 -7.54 -1.54
C PRO A 167 -1.81 -8.82 -1.76
N PHE A 168 -1.45 -9.68 -2.72
CA PHE A 168 -2.20 -10.89 -3.08
C PHE A 168 -1.40 -12.18 -2.92
N SER A 169 -0.21 -12.12 -2.31
CA SER A 169 0.72 -13.27 -2.20
C SER A 169 0.13 -14.52 -1.54
N HIS A 170 -0.92 -14.38 -0.72
CA HIS A 170 -1.60 -15.50 -0.03
C HIS A 170 -3.06 -15.68 -0.50
N LEU A 171 -3.44 -15.11 -1.64
CA LEU A 171 -4.78 -15.24 -2.20
C LEU A 171 -4.74 -16.06 -3.47
N ASP A 172 -5.76 -16.91 -3.64
CA ASP A 172 -6.06 -17.47 -4.95
C ASP A 172 -6.54 -16.37 -5.92
N GLU A 173 -6.54 -16.67 -7.20
CA GLU A 173 -6.88 -15.71 -8.26
C GLU A 173 -8.30 -15.12 -8.07
N THR A 174 -9.27 -15.93 -7.68
CA THR A 174 -10.66 -15.48 -7.47
C THR A 174 -10.75 -14.44 -6.36
N ASN A 175 -10.09 -14.70 -5.22
CA ASN A 175 -10.06 -13.76 -4.11
C ASN A 175 -9.20 -12.52 -4.42
N ALA A 176 -8.12 -12.67 -5.17
CA ALA A 176 -7.30 -11.55 -5.62
C ALA A 176 -8.08 -10.60 -6.55
N ARG A 177 -8.85 -11.14 -7.50
CA ARG A 177 -9.73 -10.34 -8.39
C ARG A 177 -10.80 -9.59 -7.61
N LYS A 178 -11.51 -10.23 -6.68
CA LYS A 178 -12.49 -9.56 -5.81
C LYS A 178 -11.88 -8.45 -4.97
N ALA A 179 -10.68 -8.68 -4.45
CA ALA A 179 -9.97 -7.69 -3.67
C ALA A 179 -9.53 -6.50 -4.54
N MET A 180 -9.06 -6.75 -5.76
CA MET A 180 -8.69 -5.69 -6.71
C MET A 180 -9.90 -4.87 -7.14
N GLU A 181 -11.05 -5.49 -7.42
CA GLU A 181 -12.30 -4.78 -7.73
C GLU A 181 -12.68 -3.81 -6.60
N LEU A 182 -12.67 -4.27 -5.36
CA LEU A 182 -12.94 -3.43 -4.19
C LEU A 182 -11.91 -2.28 -4.08
N ILE A 183 -10.63 -2.56 -4.27
CA ILE A 183 -9.56 -1.55 -4.26
C ILE A 183 -9.82 -0.48 -5.32
N LEU A 184 -10.10 -0.87 -6.56
CA LEU A 184 -10.31 0.06 -7.67
C LEU A 184 -11.53 0.95 -7.46
N GLU A 185 -12.64 0.41 -6.95
CA GLU A 185 -13.83 1.20 -6.58
C GLU A 185 -13.49 2.27 -5.54
N GLU A 186 -12.79 1.89 -4.47
CA GLU A 186 -12.41 2.79 -3.38
C GLU A 186 -11.39 3.85 -3.83
N VAL A 187 -10.48 3.50 -4.71
CA VAL A 187 -9.50 4.41 -5.33
C VAL A 187 -10.20 5.40 -6.25
N GLN A 188 -11.14 4.94 -7.07
CA GLN A 188 -11.92 5.79 -7.96
C GLN A 188 -12.77 6.80 -7.18
N GLN A 189 -13.44 6.36 -6.11
CA GLN A 189 -14.24 7.22 -5.24
C GLN A 189 -13.42 8.37 -4.63
N ARG A 190 -12.14 8.12 -4.30
CA ARG A 190 -11.22 9.11 -3.73
C ARG A 190 -10.45 9.91 -4.77
N ARG A 191 -10.51 9.54 -6.05
CA ARG A 191 -9.60 10.02 -7.10
C ARG A 191 -8.14 9.87 -6.65
N ALA A 192 -7.81 8.70 -6.11
CA ALA A 192 -6.50 8.39 -5.55
C ALA A 192 -5.64 7.61 -6.54
N GLY A 193 -4.31 7.68 -6.36
CA GLY A 193 -3.35 6.88 -7.11
C GLY A 193 -3.02 5.57 -6.41
N ILE A 194 -2.46 4.63 -7.17
CA ILE A 194 -1.94 3.36 -6.66
C ILE A 194 -0.48 3.22 -7.03
N ILE A 195 0.35 2.77 -6.08
CA ILE A 195 1.67 2.20 -6.34
C ILE A 195 1.62 0.75 -5.91
N PHE A 196 1.59 -0.14 -6.88
CA PHE A 196 1.43 -1.58 -6.70
C PHE A 196 2.73 -2.31 -7.04
N ALA A 197 3.44 -2.81 -6.04
CA ALA A 197 4.64 -3.60 -6.18
C ALA A 197 4.30 -5.11 -6.13
N GLU A 198 4.72 -5.86 -7.17
CA GLU A 198 4.39 -7.25 -7.34
C GLU A 198 5.55 -8.04 -7.97
N LEU A 199 5.61 -9.36 -7.72
CA LEU A 199 6.58 -10.27 -8.32
C LEU A 199 6.28 -10.56 -9.79
N GLU A 200 5.00 -10.76 -10.11
CA GLU A 200 4.53 -11.23 -11.40
C GLU A 200 3.57 -10.25 -12.07
N ARG A 201 3.32 -10.46 -13.35
CA ARG A 201 2.30 -9.73 -14.08
C ARG A 201 0.91 -10.26 -13.73
N ILE A 202 0.18 -9.50 -12.91
CA ILE A 202 -1.26 -9.71 -12.71
C ILE A 202 -1.99 -8.95 -13.81
N ASP A 203 -2.80 -9.64 -14.61
CA ASP A 203 -3.44 -9.04 -15.80
C ASP A 203 -4.68 -8.21 -15.47
N PHE A 204 -5.26 -8.39 -14.28
CA PHE A 204 -6.49 -7.70 -13.87
C PHE A 204 -6.27 -6.35 -13.16
N PHE A 205 -5.04 -5.84 -13.09
CA PHE A 205 -4.77 -4.48 -12.63
C PHE A 205 -4.64 -3.53 -13.84
N PRO A 206 -5.49 -2.49 -13.96
CA PRO A 206 -5.51 -1.58 -15.10
C PRO A 206 -4.41 -0.50 -14.97
N ALA A 207 -3.16 -0.91 -14.99
CA ALA A 207 -2.03 0.01 -14.83
C ALA A 207 -1.98 1.04 -15.95
N THR A 208 -1.83 2.33 -15.58
CA THR A 208 -1.54 3.41 -16.51
C THR A 208 -0.03 3.50 -16.81
N GLN A 209 0.80 2.99 -15.89
CA GLN A 209 2.25 2.94 -16.05
C GLN A 209 2.80 1.61 -15.53
N PHE A 210 3.73 1.03 -16.29
CA PHE A 210 4.50 -0.15 -15.87
C PHE A 210 5.96 0.25 -15.69
N ILE A 211 6.54 -0.10 -14.54
CA ILE A 211 7.94 0.19 -14.23
C ILE A 211 8.61 -1.12 -13.80
N HIS A 212 9.75 -1.40 -14.40
CA HIS A 212 10.62 -2.50 -13.99
C HIS A 212 11.68 -2.00 -13.00
N LEU A 213 11.81 -2.70 -11.88
CA LEU A 213 12.74 -2.35 -10.81
C LEU A 213 13.98 -3.25 -10.85
#